data_d788eda39ef0cd5858361e8ac7ea8c14
#
_entry.id   d788eda39ef0cd5858361e8ac7ea8c14
#
_cell.length_a   1.000
_cell.length_b   1.000
_cell.length_c   1.000
_cell.angle_alpha   90.00
_cell.angle_beta   90.00
_cell.angle_gamma   90.00
#
_symmetry.space_group_name_H-M   'P 1'
#
loop_
_entity.id
_entity.type
_entity.pdbx_description
1 polymer ?
#
loop_
_entity_poly.entity_id
_entity_poly.type
_entity_poly.pdbx_seq_one_letter_code
_entity_poly.pdbx_strand_id
1 'polypeptide(L)'
;MVEHDIPELPNLLSVLSRQFHGVPWIAWLHHWENLVFAGLVAGVLCAIAWRYARRPSMIPRGGQNLLELFVESTDAFVRSLLGPAGRRHTPFIGTLFLYIWLMNLSVLVPGLKSPTSSLNTTAGLALVVFCYVQWIGLTAQGPAKYLHHLAGSPRDAIGWALVPLMLPIHLLGELIRPLSLTLRLGFNVFAEDVLLAVLVGLGISAGIALHLPIGLPLQAFVIPLVLIFSTVQALVFSLLSSVYIALMSPHHDHHTPQEA
;
A
#
# COMPACT_ATOMS: atom_id res chain seq x y z
N MET A 1 -21.26 -2.92 25.39
CA MET A 1 -20.00 -2.28 25.00
C MET A 1 -20.42 -1.09 24.17
N VAL A 2 -20.16 0.13 24.62
CA VAL A 2 -20.43 1.35 23.88
C VAL A 2 -19.35 1.39 22.78
N GLU A 3 -19.74 1.07 21.55
CA GLU A 3 -18.92 1.29 20.36
C GLU A 3 -18.72 2.82 20.30
N HIS A 4 -17.52 3.27 20.61
CA HIS A 4 -17.15 4.67 20.42
C HIS A 4 -17.20 4.90 18.91
N ASP A 5 -18.27 5.49 18.43
CA ASP A 5 -18.39 6.01 17.08
C ASP A 5 -17.30 7.07 16.89
N ILE A 6 -16.16 6.63 16.33
CA ILE A 6 -15.12 7.54 15.86
C ILE A 6 -15.80 8.38 14.76
N PRO A 7 -15.68 9.71 14.78
CA PRO A 7 -16.31 10.56 13.78
C PRO A 7 -15.78 10.21 12.38
N GLU A 8 -16.53 9.40 11.67
CA GLU A 8 -16.25 9.07 10.27
C GLU A 8 -17.11 9.95 9.37
N LEU A 9 -16.54 10.37 8.24
CA LEU A 9 -17.30 11.08 7.22
C LEU A 9 -18.39 10.17 6.64
N PRO A 10 -19.60 10.68 6.38
CA PRO A 10 -20.67 9.88 5.80
C PRO A 10 -20.28 9.42 4.39
N ASN A 11 -20.20 8.11 4.18
CA ASN A 11 -19.90 7.48 2.89
C ASN A 11 -21.19 7.29 2.07
N LEU A 12 -21.05 7.16 0.75
CA LEU A 12 -22.20 6.81 -0.12
C LEU A 12 -22.91 5.55 0.37
N LEU A 13 -22.19 4.52 0.80
CA LEU A 13 -22.77 3.29 1.30
C LEU A 13 -23.45 3.47 2.66
N SER A 14 -22.89 4.28 3.56
CA SER A 14 -23.50 4.57 4.84
C SER A 14 -24.76 5.42 4.72
N VAL A 15 -24.79 6.37 3.78
CA VAL A 15 -25.98 7.16 3.47
C VAL A 15 -27.05 6.27 2.83
N LEU A 16 -26.66 5.39 1.90
CA LEU A 16 -27.57 4.46 1.24
C LEU A 16 -28.19 3.46 2.24
N SER A 17 -27.37 2.95 3.17
CA SER A 17 -27.84 2.03 4.21
C SER A 17 -28.84 2.69 5.18
N ARG A 18 -28.67 3.98 5.47
CA ARG A 18 -29.62 4.76 6.29
C ARG A 18 -30.94 5.02 5.56
N GLN A 19 -30.92 5.16 4.23
CA GLN A 19 -32.11 5.47 3.45
C GLN A 19 -32.95 4.23 3.10
N PHE A 20 -32.30 3.08 2.98
CA PHE A 20 -32.93 1.80 2.62
C PHE A 20 -32.82 0.75 3.74
N HIS A 21 -33.34 1.09 4.93
CA HIS A 21 -33.39 0.16 6.05
C HIS A 21 -34.28 -1.05 5.70
N GLY A 22 -33.71 -2.25 5.67
CA GLY A 22 -34.44 -3.50 5.44
C GLY A 22 -34.04 -4.29 4.18
N VAL A 23 -33.13 -3.77 3.37
CA VAL A 23 -32.64 -4.50 2.19
C VAL A 23 -31.35 -5.28 2.56
N PRO A 24 -31.39 -6.63 2.59
CA PRO A 24 -30.25 -7.44 3.05
C PRO A 24 -28.97 -7.25 2.23
N TRP A 25 -29.08 -6.90 0.96
CA TRP A 25 -27.96 -6.61 0.08
C TRP A 25 -27.16 -5.37 0.51
N ILE A 26 -27.85 -4.33 1.01
CA ILE A 26 -27.21 -3.08 1.42
C ILE A 26 -26.48 -3.27 2.74
N ALA A 27 -27.06 -4.05 3.66
CA ALA A 27 -26.42 -4.41 4.92
C ALA A 27 -25.15 -5.26 4.68
N TRP A 28 -25.22 -6.20 3.73
CA TRP A 28 -24.05 -6.99 3.31
C TRP A 28 -22.98 -6.11 2.67
N LEU A 29 -23.36 -5.19 1.78
CA LEU A 29 -22.44 -4.27 1.09
C LEU A 29 -21.75 -3.32 2.08
N HIS A 30 -22.47 -2.85 3.09
CA HIS A 30 -21.92 -2.01 4.17
C HIS A 30 -20.92 -2.79 5.04
N HIS A 31 -21.18 -4.07 5.31
CA HIS A 31 -20.24 -4.92 6.04
C HIS A 31 -18.90 -5.08 5.31
N TRP A 32 -18.93 -5.11 3.97
CA TRP A 32 -17.76 -5.28 3.10
C TRP A 32 -17.31 -3.97 2.42
N GLU A 33 -17.69 -2.80 2.95
CA GLU A 33 -17.46 -1.51 2.30
C GLU A 33 -15.99 -1.28 1.90
N ASN A 34 -15.04 -1.60 2.79
CA ASN A 34 -13.62 -1.42 2.52
C ASN A 34 -13.14 -2.30 1.35
N LEU A 35 -13.66 -3.53 1.26
CA LEU A 35 -13.33 -4.44 0.16
C LEU A 35 -13.95 -3.97 -1.16
N VAL A 36 -15.17 -3.42 -1.11
CA VAL A 36 -15.85 -2.85 -2.27
C VAL A 36 -15.10 -1.65 -2.83
N PHE A 37 -14.69 -0.71 -1.98
CA PHE A 37 -13.91 0.44 -2.40
C PHE A 37 -12.50 0.04 -2.88
N ALA A 38 -11.84 -0.90 -2.22
CA ALA A 38 -10.57 -1.46 -2.68
C ALA A 38 -10.71 -2.12 -4.06
N GLY A 39 -11.78 -2.90 -4.27
CA GLY A 39 -12.11 -3.51 -5.55
C GLY A 39 -12.45 -2.49 -6.64
N LEU A 40 -13.13 -1.40 -6.29
CA LEU A 40 -13.41 -0.30 -7.21
C LEU A 40 -12.11 0.34 -7.71
N VAL A 41 -11.19 0.67 -6.80
CA VAL A 41 -9.87 1.23 -7.17
C VAL A 41 -9.09 0.25 -8.06
N ALA A 42 -9.07 -1.04 -7.72
CA ALA A 42 -8.45 -2.07 -8.56
C ALA A 42 -9.09 -2.14 -9.95
N GLY A 43 -10.43 -2.09 -10.02
CA GLY A 43 -11.19 -2.08 -11.28
C GLY A 43 -10.86 -0.86 -12.15
N VAL A 44 -10.75 0.33 -11.55
CA VAL A 44 -10.35 1.56 -12.26
C VAL A 44 -8.93 1.43 -12.82
N LEU A 45 -7.97 0.94 -12.02
CA LEU A 45 -6.60 0.70 -12.49
C LEU A 45 -6.56 -0.31 -13.63
N CYS A 46 -7.27 -1.43 -13.50
CA CYS A 46 -7.37 -2.43 -14.57
C CYS A 46 -7.98 -1.86 -15.84
N ALA A 47 -9.04 -1.06 -15.73
CA ALA A 47 -9.70 -0.42 -16.86
C ALA A 47 -8.77 0.58 -17.58
N ILE A 48 -8.02 1.39 -16.81
CA ILE A 48 -7.03 2.32 -17.36
C ILE A 48 -5.91 1.55 -18.08
N ALA A 49 -5.32 0.55 -17.42
CA ALA A 49 -4.27 -0.27 -17.99
C ALA A 49 -4.74 -0.96 -19.28
N TRP A 50 -5.93 -1.56 -19.25
CA TRP A 50 -6.51 -2.22 -20.43
C TRP A 50 -6.82 -1.27 -21.58
N ARG A 51 -7.33 -0.06 -21.26
CA ARG A 51 -7.63 0.98 -22.26
C ARG A 51 -6.39 1.41 -23.05
N TYR A 52 -5.26 1.56 -22.38
CA TYR A 52 -4.01 2.00 -23.01
C TYR A 52 -3.20 0.84 -23.59
N ALA A 53 -3.25 -0.36 -23.00
CA ALA A 53 -2.57 -1.55 -23.52
C ALA A 53 -3.18 -2.06 -24.84
N ARG A 54 -4.48 -1.83 -25.09
CA ARG A 54 -5.15 -2.32 -26.32
C ARG A 54 -4.74 -1.62 -27.60
N ARG A 55 -4.35 -0.35 -27.54
CA ARG A 55 -3.99 0.46 -28.73
C ARG A 55 -2.81 1.37 -28.42
N PRO A 56 -1.61 0.82 -28.23
CA PRO A 56 -0.42 1.65 -28.03
C PRO A 56 -0.14 2.43 -29.31
N SER A 57 0.00 3.75 -29.22
CA SER A 57 0.46 4.57 -30.34
C SER A 57 1.98 4.70 -30.31
N MET A 58 2.63 4.69 -31.49
CA MET A 58 4.10 4.84 -31.61
C MET A 58 4.59 6.18 -31.04
N ILE A 59 3.74 7.21 -31.10
CA ILE A 59 4.01 8.51 -30.50
C ILE A 59 2.98 8.69 -29.38
N PRO A 60 3.39 8.52 -28.10
CA PRO A 60 2.47 8.61 -26.98
C PRO A 60 1.91 10.03 -26.84
N ARG A 61 0.59 10.13 -26.67
CA ARG A 61 -0.10 11.41 -26.46
C ARG A 61 -1.03 11.35 -25.25
N GLY A 62 -1.12 12.46 -24.52
CA GLY A 62 -2.04 12.59 -23.37
C GLY A 62 -1.79 11.56 -22.28
N GLY A 63 -2.81 10.79 -21.89
CA GLY A 63 -2.73 9.82 -20.80
C GLY A 63 -1.76 8.66 -21.02
N GLN A 64 -1.50 8.25 -22.26
CA GLN A 64 -0.50 7.23 -22.56
C GLN A 64 0.92 7.71 -22.18
N ASN A 65 1.25 8.97 -22.53
CA ASN A 65 2.55 9.56 -22.19
C ASN A 65 2.75 9.62 -20.65
N LEU A 66 1.70 9.92 -19.90
CA LEU A 66 1.77 9.94 -18.44
C LEU A 66 1.99 8.55 -17.84
N LEU A 67 1.34 7.53 -18.39
CA LEU A 67 1.58 6.15 -17.98
C LEU A 67 2.99 5.65 -18.34
N GLU A 68 3.49 5.97 -19.53
CA GLU A 68 4.84 5.61 -19.96
C GLU A 68 5.89 6.30 -19.06
N LEU A 69 5.73 7.59 -18.79
CA LEU A 69 6.61 8.33 -17.87
C LEU A 69 6.60 7.72 -16.47
N PHE A 70 5.43 7.31 -15.98
CA PHE A 70 5.31 6.64 -14.69
C PHE A 70 6.04 5.29 -14.69
N VAL A 71 5.85 4.47 -15.73
CA VAL A 71 6.51 3.16 -15.85
C VAL A 71 8.02 3.32 -15.97
N GLU A 72 8.50 4.27 -16.77
CA GLU A 72 9.94 4.56 -16.90
C GLU A 72 10.54 5.04 -15.58
N SER A 73 9.87 5.94 -14.88
CA SER A 73 10.32 6.44 -13.58
C SER A 73 10.37 5.31 -12.54
N THR A 74 9.36 4.45 -12.55
CA THR A 74 9.33 3.27 -11.65
C THR A 74 10.42 2.27 -12.02
N ASP A 75 10.67 2.03 -13.31
CA ASP A 75 11.73 1.13 -13.77
C ASP A 75 13.12 1.66 -13.39
N ALA A 76 13.35 2.97 -13.56
CA ALA A 76 14.58 3.62 -13.13
C ALA A 76 14.77 3.52 -11.60
N PHE A 77 13.71 3.75 -10.83
CA PHE A 77 13.72 3.62 -9.38
C PHE A 77 14.03 2.18 -8.94
N VAL A 78 13.35 1.19 -9.50
CA VAL A 78 13.55 -0.23 -9.16
C VAL A 78 14.98 -0.68 -9.55
N ARG A 79 15.49 -0.25 -10.70
CA ARG A 79 16.87 -0.57 -11.10
C ARG A 79 17.93 0.09 -10.23
N SER A 80 17.68 1.28 -9.71
CA SER A 80 18.62 1.92 -8.79
C SER A 80 18.78 1.15 -7.47
N LEU A 81 17.76 0.40 -7.05
CA LEU A 81 17.75 -0.38 -5.81
C LEU A 81 18.17 -1.84 -6.01
N LEU A 82 17.67 -2.48 -7.06
CA LEU A 82 17.85 -3.92 -7.31
C LEU A 82 18.88 -4.22 -8.42
N GLY A 83 19.44 -3.19 -9.06
CA GLY A 83 20.31 -3.37 -10.23
C GLY A 83 19.54 -3.79 -11.50
N PRO A 84 20.24 -4.20 -12.57
CA PRO A 84 19.62 -4.52 -13.87
C PRO A 84 18.62 -5.68 -13.81
N ALA A 85 18.84 -6.64 -12.91
CA ALA A 85 17.96 -7.79 -12.69
C ALA A 85 16.60 -7.39 -12.07
N GLY A 86 16.51 -6.19 -11.47
CA GLY A 86 15.31 -5.66 -10.84
C GLY A 86 14.16 -5.40 -11.79
N ARG A 87 14.40 -5.23 -13.09
CA ARG A 87 13.38 -4.93 -14.10
C ARG A 87 12.17 -5.86 -14.08
N ARG A 88 12.37 -7.12 -13.74
CA ARG A 88 11.29 -8.12 -13.60
C ARG A 88 10.29 -7.79 -12.50
N HIS A 89 10.69 -6.99 -11.50
CA HIS A 89 9.86 -6.60 -10.35
C HIS A 89 9.19 -5.24 -10.55
N THR A 90 9.57 -4.47 -11.58
CA THR A 90 8.99 -3.15 -11.91
C THR A 90 7.46 -3.19 -12.01
N PRO A 91 6.81 -4.17 -12.70
CA PRO A 91 5.35 -4.21 -12.77
C PRO A 91 4.68 -4.38 -11.41
N PHE A 92 5.26 -5.21 -10.54
CA PHE A 92 4.73 -5.44 -9.19
C PHE A 92 4.83 -4.18 -8.34
N ILE A 93 6.01 -3.57 -8.28
CA ILE A 93 6.26 -2.36 -7.49
C ILE A 93 5.44 -1.16 -8.00
N GLY A 94 5.37 -0.98 -9.32
CA GLY A 94 4.59 0.10 -9.94
C GLY A 94 3.09 -0.05 -9.69
N THR A 95 2.56 -1.26 -9.80
CA THR A 95 1.14 -1.54 -9.50
C THR A 95 0.85 -1.32 -8.02
N LEU A 96 1.74 -1.77 -7.13
CA LEU A 96 1.61 -1.60 -5.69
C LEU A 96 1.58 -0.11 -5.31
N PHE A 97 2.49 0.69 -5.87
CA PHE A 97 2.52 2.15 -5.66
C PHE A 97 1.21 2.82 -6.09
N LEU A 98 0.79 2.60 -7.35
CA LEU A 98 -0.43 3.20 -7.88
C LEU A 98 -1.68 2.78 -7.10
N TYR A 99 -1.74 1.51 -6.72
CA TYR A 99 -2.88 0.99 -5.99
C TYR A 99 -3.01 1.62 -4.60
N ILE A 100 -1.93 1.67 -3.84
CA ILE A 100 -1.91 2.32 -2.52
C ILE A 100 -2.17 3.82 -2.64
N TRP A 101 -1.54 4.47 -3.61
CA TRP A 101 -1.70 5.90 -3.84
C TRP A 101 -3.15 6.28 -4.14
N LEU A 102 -3.80 5.56 -5.04
CA LEU A 102 -5.21 5.79 -5.38
C LEU A 102 -6.16 5.44 -4.24
N MET A 103 -5.89 4.37 -3.48
CA MET A 103 -6.67 4.05 -2.28
C MET A 103 -6.59 5.16 -1.23
N ASN A 104 -5.41 5.71 -0.98
CA ASN A 104 -5.24 6.81 -0.05
C ASN A 104 -5.92 8.09 -0.55
N LEU A 105 -5.80 8.39 -1.84
CA LEU A 105 -6.45 9.57 -2.45
C LEU A 105 -7.98 9.45 -2.51
N SER A 106 -8.55 8.26 -2.37
CA SER A 106 -10.00 8.08 -2.44
C SER A 106 -10.76 8.87 -1.38
N VAL A 107 -10.13 9.19 -0.24
CA VAL A 107 -10.74 10.02 0.82
C VAL A 107 -11.03 11.45 0.37
N LEU A 108 -10.30 11.96 -0.64
CA LEU A 108 -10.53 13.31 -1.17
C LEU A 108 -11.79 13.39 -2.05
N VAL A 109 -12.32 12.25 -2.49
CA VAL A 109 -13.55 12.19 -3.28
C VAL A 109 -14.74 12.08 -2.33
N PRO A 110 -15.63 13.10 -2.31
CA PRO A 110 -16.79 13.07 -1.41
C PRO A 110 -17.64 11.81 -1.63
N GLY A 111 -17.92 11.10 -0.56
CA GLY A 111 -18.69 9.85 -0.60
C GLY A 111 -17.85 8.58 -0.76
N LEU A 112 -16.55 8.66 -1.01
CA LEU A 112 -15.64 7.52 -0.93
C LEU A 112 -14.95 7.53 0.44
N LYS A 113 -14.64 6.33 0.92
CA LYS A 113 -13.80 6.10 2.12
C LYS A 113 -12.47 5.52 1.66
N SER A 114 -11.39 5.88 2.35
CA SER A 114 -10.12 5.23 2.11
C SER A 114 -10.14 3.78 2.63
N PRO A 115 -10.02 2.77 1.76
CA PRO A 115 -9.97 1.37 2.23
C PRO A 115 -8.77 1.07 3.12
N THR A 116 -7.71 1.87 2.98
CA THR A 116 -6.45 1.73 3.72
C THR A 116 -6.52 2.24 5.15
N SER A 117 -7.61 2.92 5.58
CA SER A 117 -7.85 3.25 6.97
C SER A 117 -8.16 2.01 7.83
N SER A 118 -8.59 0.91 7.21
CA SER A 118 -8.81 -0.36 7.92
C SER A 118 -7.53 -1.19 7.99
N LEU A 119 -7.16 -1.65 9.19
CA LEU A 119 -6.00 -2.51 9.41
C LEU A 119 -6.10 -3.83 8.64
N ASN A 120 -7.30 -4.35 8.39
CA ASN A 120 -7.50 -5.58 7.63
C ASN A 120 -7.06 -5.42 6.17
N THR A 121 -7.37 -4.29 5.54
CA THR A 121 -6.98 -4.01 4.15
C THR A 121 -5.46 -3.81 4.04
N THR A 122 -4.88 -3.05 4.97
CA THR A 122 -3.44 -2.81 4.99
C THR A 122 -2.64 -4.06 5.33
N ALA A 123 -3.15 -4.90 6.24
CA ALA A 123 -2.57 -6.22 6.54
C ALA A 123 -2.62 -7.14 5.32
N GLY A 124 -3.73 -7.14 4.57
CA GLY A 124 -3.84 -7.88 3.32
C GLY A 124 -2.79 -7.47 2.29
N LEU A 125 -2.57 -6.16 2.11
CA LEU A 125 -1.53 -5.64 1.21
C LEU A 125 -0.12 -6.05 1.66
N ALA A 126 0.17 -5.89 2.95
CA ALA A 126 1.46 -6.27 3.50
C ALA A 126 1.71 -7.78 3.40
N LEU A 127 0.65 -8.59 3.55
CA LEU A 127 0.71 -10.04 3.37
C LEU A 127 1.01 -10.41 1.91
N VAL A 128 0.41 -9.74 0.93
CA VAL A 128 0.70 -9.96 -0.50
C VAL A 128 2.17 -9.67 -0.79
N VAL A 129 2.71 -8.54 -0.28
CA VAL A 129 4.14 -8.22 -0.42
C VAL A 129 5.00 -9.28 0.26
N PHE A 130 4.65 -9.68 1.47
CA PHE A 130 5.37 -10.70 2.20
C PHE A 130 5.40 -12.03 1.43
N CYS A 131 4.26 -12.52 0.96
CA CYS A 131 4.18 -13.73 0.15
C CYS A 131 5.02 -13.62 -1.13
N TYR A 132 4.99 -12.47 -1.79
CA TYR A 132 5.78 -12.22 -2.99
C TYR A 132 7.28 -12.26 -2.71
N VAL A 133 7.74 -11.61 -1.64
CA VAL A 133 9.15 -11.61 -1.21
C VAL A 133 9.61 -13.02 -0.84
N GLN A 134 8.79 -13.77 -0.09
CA GLN A 134 9.07 -15.16 0.27
C GLN A 134 9.15 -16.07 -0.95
N TRP A 135 8.25 -15.86 -1.92
CA TRP A 135 8.27 -16.58 -3.19
C TRP A 135 9.58 -16.35 -3.95
N ILE A 136 10.05 -15.09 -4.00
CA ILE A 136 11.34 -14.76 -4.63
C ILE A 136 12.48 -15.45 -3.90
N GLY A 137 12.51 -15.37 -2.57
CA GLY A 137 13.54 -16.04 -1.76
C GLY A 137 13.61 -17.55 -2.00
N LEU A 138 12.45 -18.21 -2.02
CA LEU A 138 12.33 -19.64 -2.27
C LEU A 138 12.75 -20.02 -3.69
N THR A 139 12.37 -19.24 -4.71
CA THR A 139 12.69 -19.54 -6.11
C THR A 139 14.12 -19.20 -6.47
N ALA A 140 14.71 -18.17 -5.87
CA ALA A 140 16.06 -17.72 -6.18
C ALA A 140 17.15 -18.57 -5.50
N GLN A 141 16.93 -19.01 -4.26
CA GLN A 141 17.91 -19.74 -3.47
C GLN A 141 17.59 -21.25 -3.39
N GLY A 142 16.35 -21.63 -3.67
CA GLY A 142 15.84 -22.99 -3.45
C GLY A 142 15.44 -23.23 -1.98
N PRO A 143 14.48 -24.14 -1.72
CA PRO A 143 13.89 -24.30 -0.38
C PRO A 143 14.91 -24.73 0.70
N ALA A 144 15.87 -25.58 0.35
CA ALA A 144 16.88 -26.06 1.29
C ALA A 144 17.85 -24.94 1.73
N LYS A 145 18.35 -24.14 0.76
CA LYS A 145 19.24 -23.01 1.07
C LYS A 145 18.53 -21.89 1.80
N TYR A 146 17.26 -21.64 1.43
CA TYR A 146 16.44 -20.66 2.10
C TYR A 146 16.22 -21.01 3.58
N LEU A 147 15.89 -22.28 3.88
CA LEU A 147 15.73 -22.74 5.26
C LEU A 147 17.06 -22.68 6.03
N HIS A 148 18.17 -23.02 5.38
CA HIS A 148 19.51 -22.89 5.96
C HIS A 148 19.87 -21.42 6.25
N HIS A 149 19.49 -20.50 5.39
CA HIS A 149 19.65 -19.06 5.60
C HIS A 149 18.81 -18.57 6.78
N LEU A 150 17.55 -19.04 6.90
CA LEU A 150 16.69 -18.73 8.05
C LEU A 150 17.28 -19.28 9.38
N ALA A 151 17.95 -20.41 9.32
CA ALA A 151 18.63 -21.00 10.47
C ALA A 151 19.94 -20.28 10.87
N GLY A 152 20.28 -19.16 10.16
CA GLY A 152 21.49 -18.38 10.43
C GLY A 152 22.74 -18.89 9.72
N SER A 153 22.58 -19.74 8.67
CA SER A 153 23.69 -20.30 7.86
C SER A 153 24.79 -20.97 8.70
N PRO A 154 24.47 -21.93 9.57
CA PRO A 154 25.45 -22.56 10.45
C PRO A 154 26.52 -23.26 9.61
N ARG A 155 27.81 -22.91 9.84
CA ARG A 155 28.97 -23.53 9.18
C ARG A 155 29.71 -24.50 10.13
N ASP A 156 29.61 -24.26 11.44
CA ASP A 156 30.34 -25.00 12.47
C ASP A 156 29.40 -25.73 13.44
N ALA A 157 29.91 -26.66 14.21
CA ALA A 157 29.13 -27.38 15.22
C ALA A 157 28.50 -26.44 16.26
N ILE A 158 29.19 -25.35 16.61
CA ILE A 158 28.69 -24.30 17.51
C ILE A 158 27.51 -23.58 16.84
N GLY A 159 27.59 -23.32 15.53
CA GLY A 159 26.49 -22.71 14.74
C GLY A 159 25.22 -23.57 14.80
N TRP A 160 25.33 -24.90 14.72
CA TRP A 160 24.19 -25.81 14.85
C TRP A 160 23.56 -25.79 16.24
N ALA A 161 24.38 -25.66 17.30
CA ALA A 161 23.89 -25.50 18.66
C ALA A 161 23.13 -24.20 18.88
N LEU A 162 23.44 -23.15 18.11
CA LEU A 162 22.80 -21.85 18.17
C LEU A 162 21.52 -21.73 17.29
N VAL A 163 21.27 -22.67 16.38
CA VAL A 163 20.08 -22.66 15.51
C VAL A 163 18.77 -22.51 16.29
N PRO A 164 18.51 -23.18 17.42
CA PRO A 164 17.27 -23.01 18.18
C PRO A 164 17.04 -21.58 18.67
N LEU A 165 18.11 -20.80 18.86
CA LEU A 165 18.04 -19.40 19.25
C LEU A 165 17.96 -18.46 18.04
N MET A 166 18.74 -18.73 16.98
CA MET A 166 18.81 -17.89 15.78
C MET A 166 17.56 -17.97 14.92
N LEU A 167 16.96 -19.15 14.79
CA LEU A 167 15.78 -19.37 13.95
C LEU A 167 14.57 -18.54 14.40
N PRO A 168 14.19 -18.50 15.70
CA PRO A 168 13.12 -17.63 16.16
C PRO A 168 13.42 -16.14 15.93
N ILE A 169 14.67 -15.71 16.12
CA ILE A 169 15.07 -14.31 15.92
C ILE A 169 14.93 -13.91 14.45
N HIS A 170 15.41 -14.73 13.52
CA HIS A 170 15.27 -14.47 12.10
C HIS A 170 13.79 -14.52 11.66
N LEU A 171 13.02 -15.50 12.15
CA LEU A 171 11.60 -15.60 11.85
C LEU A 171 10.81 -14.39 12.36
N LEU A 172 11.10 -13.92 13.58
CA LEU A 172 10.53 -12.69 14.11
C LEU A 172 10.93 -11.48 13.26
N GLY A 173 12.19 -11.38 12.83
CA GLY A 173 12.65 -10.33 11.94
C GLY A 173 11.87 -10.30 10.62
N GLU A 174 11.62 -11.45 10.01
CA GLU A 174 10.82 -11.56 8.79
C GLU A 174 9.35 -11.16 9.02
N LEU A 175 8.78 -11.50 10.18
CA LEU A 175 7.38 -11.20 10.51
C LEU A 175 7.16 -9.73 10.91
N ILE A 176 8.15 -9.10 11.53
CA ILE A 176 8.09 -7.67 11.91
C ILE A 176 8.01 -6.76 10.68
N ARG A 177 8.58 -7.16 9.53
CA ARG A 177 8.56 -6.37 8.30
C ARG A 177 7.13 -6.10 7.80
N PRO A 178 6.30 -7.13 7.50
CA PRO A 178 4.91 -6.89 7.07
C PRO A 178 4.07 -6.21 8.17
N LEU A 179 4.32 -6.53 9.44
CA LEU A 179 3.64 -5.88 10.56
C LEU A 179 3.91 -4.36 10.58
N SER A 180 5.18 -3.97 10.45
CA SER A 180 5.57 -2.56 10.40
C SER A 180 4.96 -1.82 9.20
N LEU A 181 4.89 -2.47 8.01
CA LEU A 181 4.22 -1.92 6.84
C LEU A 181 2.73 -1.69 7.09
N THR A 182 2.05 -2.70 7.64
CA THR A 182 0.61 -2.65 7.98
C THR A 182 0.31 -1.49 8.92
N LEU A 183 1.03 -1.40 10.03
CA LEU A 183 0.79 -0.38 11.05
C LEU A 183 1.08 1.02 10.51
N ARG A 184 2.16 1.19 9.77
CA ARG A 184 2.52 2.48 9.19
C ARG A 184 1.47 2.98 8.20
N LEU A 185 1.02 2.12 7.27
CA LEU A 185 0.01 2.49 6.29
C LEU A 185 -1.34 2.75 6.98
N GLY A 186 -1.80 1.81 7.82
CA GLY A 186 -3.10 1.89 8.45
C GLY A 186 -3.24 3.10 9.40
N PHE A 187 -2.28 3.32 10.28
CA PHE A 187 -2.37 4.43 11.24
C PHE A 187 -2.20 5.81 10.60
N ASN A 188 -1.36 5.95 9.56
CA ASN A 188 -1.24 7.24 8.87
C ASN A 188 -2.55 7.62 8.20
N VAL A 189 -3.15 6.69 7.44
CA VAL A 189 -4.42 6.97 6.74
C VAL A 189 -5.57 7.15 7.73
N PHE A 190 -5.61 6.35 8.78
CA PHE A 190 -6.59 6.54 9.85
C PHE A 190 -6.50 7.93 10.50
N ALA A 191 -5.28 8.42 10.76
CA ALA A 191 -5.08 9.76 11.29
C ALA A 191 -5.54 10.86 10.32
N GLU A 192 -5.33 10.67 9.01
CA GLU A 192 -5.82 11.58 7.97
C GLU A 192 -7.35 11.60 7.93
N ASP A 193 -8.02 10.45 7.99
CA ASP A 193 -9.48 10.33 8.01
C ASP A 193 -10.09 11.04 9.22
N VAL A 194 -9.51 10.84 10.40
CA VAL A 194 -9.95 11.49 11.65
C VAL A 194 -9.74 13.00 11.57
N LEU A 195 -8.60 13.46 11.07
CA LEU A 195 -8.32 14.88 10.91
C LEU A 195 -9.33 15.55 9.96
N LEU A 196 -9.62 14.93 8.84
CA LEU A 196 -10.64 15.43 7.90
C LEU A 196 -12.03 15.49 8.53
N ALA A 197 -12.44 14.44 9.25
CA ALA A 197 -13.74 14.40 9.91
C ALA A 197 -13.88 15.50 10.98
N VAL A 198 -12.85 15.72 11.79
CA VAL A 198 -12.83 16.79 12.81
C VAL A 198 -12.91 18.16 12.18
N LEU A 199 -12.16 18.42 11.10
CA LEU A 199 -12.16 19.73 10.44
C LEU A 199 -13.47 20.02 9.70
N VAL A 200 -14.12 19.02 9.13
CA VAL A 200 -15.45 19.14 8.56
C VAL A 200 -16.46 19.51 9.66
N GLY A 201 -16.42 18.77 10.80
CA GLY A 201 -17.29 19.07 11.94
C GLY A 201 -17.07 20.48 12.50
N LEU A 202 -15.81 20.90 12.65
CA LEU A 202 -15.45 22.25 13.10
C LEU A 202 -15.90 23.32 12.11
N GLY A 203 -15.75 23.09 10.81
CA GLY A 203 -16.20 23.99 9.74
C GLY A 203 -17.71 24.21 9.75
N ILE A 204 -18.49 23.15 9.98
CA ILE A 204 -19.94 23.23 10.13
C ILE A 204 -20.30 24.02 11.40
N SER A 205 -19.70 23.70 12.54
CA SER A 205 -19.95 24.37 13.82
C SER A 205 -19.60 25.86 13.77
N ALA A 206 -18.47 26.22 13.17
CA ALA A 206 -18.05 27.59 12.97
C ALA A 206 -19.00 28.35 12.01
N GLY A 207 -19.46 27.71 10.93
CA GLY A 207 -20.45 28.27 10.02
C GLY A 207 -21.77 28.62 10.74
N ILE A 208 -22.28 27.72 11.56
CA ILE A 208 -23.47 27.95 12.39
C ILE A 208 -23.25 29.10 13.36
N ALA A 209 -22.10 29.14 14.08
CA ALA A 209 -21.79 30.21 15.02
C ALA A 209 -21.68 31.60 14.35
N LEU A 210 -21.23 31.65 13.10
CA LEU A 210 -21.11 32.87 12.30
C LEU A 210 -22.37 33.20 11.49
N HIS A 211 -23.47 32.46 11.66
CA HIS A 211 -24.72 32.58 10.95
C HIS A 211 -24.54 32.55 9.41
N LEU A 212 -23.54 31.82 8.92
CA LEU A 212 -23.32 31.60 7.50
C LEU A 212 -24.24 30.50 6.99
N PRO A 213 -24.81 30.64 5.78
CA PRO A 213 -25.70 29.63 5.18
C PRO A 213 -24.92 28.33 4.78
N ILE A 214 -23.60 28.41 4.72
CA ILE A 214 -22.71 27.34 4.33
C ILE A 214 -21.61 27.24 5.40
N GLY A 215 -21.26 26.03 5.81
CA GLY A 215 -20.13 25.78 6.72
C GLY A 215 -18.80 26.28 6.12
N LEU A 216 -17.87 26.67 6.97
CA LEU A 216 -16.53 27.07 6.51
C LEU A 216 -15.79 25.82 5.97
N PRO A 217 -15.21 25.89 4.76
CA PRO A 217 -14.51 24.76 4.14
C PRO A 217 -13.10 24.58 4.74
N LEU A 218 -13.01 24.35 6.06
CA LEU A 218 -11.72 24.21 6.75
C LEU A 218 -10.92 23.00 6.24
N GLN A 219 -11.60 21.96 5.74
CA GLN A 219 -10.96 20.80 5.13
C GLN A 219 -10.09 21.16 3.91
N ALA A 220 -10.36 22.29 3.23
CA ALA A 220 -9.58 22.72 2.08
C ALA A 220 -8.08 22.93 2.41
N PHE A 221 -7.77 23.33 3.66
CA PHE A 221 -6.38 23.49 4.11
C PHE A 221 -5.66 22.15 4.30
N VAL A 222 -6.40 21.06 4.49
CA VAL A 222 -5.83 19.72 4.71
C VAL A 222 -5.64 18.95 3.41
N ILE A 223 -6.36 19.30 2.33
CA ILE A 223 -6.24 18.63 1.03
C ILE A 223 -4.78 18.54 0.54
N PRO A 224 -3.97 19.62 0.54
CA PRO A 224 -2.57 19.52 0.15
C PRO A 224 -1.75 18.60 1.08
N LEU A 225 -2.07 18.60 2.37
CA LEU A 225 -1.40 17.75 3.35
C LEU A 225 -1.69 16.27 3.08
N VAL A 226 -2.96 15.92 2.87
CA VAL A 226 -3.38 14.56 2.51
C VAL A 226 -2.70 14.11 1.21
N LEU A 227 -2.63 14.97 0.20
CA LEU A 227 -1.97 14.65 -1.07
C LEU A 227 -0.50 14.29 -0.88
N ILE A 228 0.22 15.09 -0.08
CA ILE A 228 1.64 14.86 0.22
C ILE A 228 1.81 13.57 1.02
N PHE A 229 1.08 13.37 2.11
CA PHE A 229 1.21 12.19 2.94
C PHE A 229 0.83 10.91 2.21
N SER A 230 -0.25 10.92 1.43
CA SER A 230 -0.66 9.79 0.59
C SER A 230 0.42 9.39 -0.42
N THR A 231 1.07 10.40 -1.04
CA THR A 231 2.15 10.16 -2.01
C THR A 231 3.40 9.61 -1.33
N VAL A 232 3.84 10.25 -0.24
CA VAL A 232 5.00 9.80 0.54
C VAL A 232 4.77 8.40 1.08
N GLN A 233 3.58 8.10 1.58
CA GLN A 233 3.26 6.79 2.14
C GLN A 233 3.29 5.68 1.09
N ALA A 234 2.70 5.91 -0.11
CA ALA A 234 2.76 4.96 -1.21
C ALA A 234 4.21 4.73 -1.68
N LEU A 235 5.02 5.81 -1.73
CA LEU A 235 6.43 5.73 -2.09
C LEU A 235 7.23 4.94 -1.06
N VAL A 236 7.08 5.23 0.24
CA VAL A 236 7.79 4.53 1.32
C VAL A 236 7.42 3.06 1.35
N PHE A 237 6.14 2.72 1.16
CA PHE A 237 5.69 1.33 1.10
C PHE A 237 6.36 0.57 -0.06
N SER A 238 6.38 1.16 -1.26
CA SER A 238 6.99 0.60 -2.46
C SER A 238 8.51 0.50 -2.33
N LEU A 239 9.16 1.49 -1.72
CA LEU A 239 10.59 1.50 -1.45
C LEU A 239 10.98 0.36 -0.51
N LEU A 240 10.28 0.22 0.62
CA LEU A 240 10.55 -0.86 1.57
C LEU A 240 10.30 -2.23 0.96
N SER A 241 9.24 -2.39 0.15
CA SER A 241 8.98 -3.61 -0.60
C SER A 241 10.13 -3.94 -1.56
N SER A 242 10.66 -2.94 -2.25
CA SER A 242 11.82 -3.10 -3.14
C SER A 242 13.08 -3.50 -2.39
N VAL A 243 13.34 -2.89 -1.23
CA VAL A 243 14.47 -3.25 -0.37
C VAL A 243 14.34 -4.69 0.15
N TYR A 244 13.13 -5.13 0.51
CA TYR A 244 12.90 -6.51 0.94
C TYR A 244 13.16 -7.52 -0.19
N ILE A 245 12.77 -7.19 -1.43
CA ILE A 245 13.10 -7.99 -2.60
C ILE A 245 14.61 -8.03 -2.82
N ALA A 246 15.31 -6.90 -2.68
CA ALA A 246 16.76 -6.82 -2.83
C ALA A 246 17.48 -7.71 -1.81
N LEU A 247 17.05 -7.71 -0.55
CA LEU A 247 17.63 -8.54 0.52
C LEU A 247 17.45 -10.05 0.26
N MET A 248 16.37 -10.45 -0.42
CA MET A 248 16.11 -11.85 -0.75
C MET A 248 16.71 -12.29 -2.09
N SER A 249 17.08 -11.33 -2.95
CA SER A 249 17.75 -11.63 -4.21
C SER A 249 19.22 -12.02 -3.96
N PRO A 250 19.74 -13.11 -4.54
CA PRO A 250 21.15 -13.47 -4.38
C PRO A 250 22.00 -12.34 -4.94
N HIS A 251 22.90 -11.82 -4.12
CA HIS A 251 23.96 -10.92 -4.57
C HIS A 251 24.83 -11.71 -5.53
N HIS A 252 24.84 -11.34 -6.80
CA HIS A 252 25.97 -11.69 -7.63
C HIS A 252 27.15 -10.87 -7.12
N ASP A 253 27.97 -11.47 -6.27
CA ASP A 253 29.30 -10.96 -5.95
C ASP A 253 30.00 -10.72 -7.29
N HIS A 254 30.14 -9.47 -7.67
CA HIS A 254 31.11 -9.08 -8.67
C HIS A 254 32.49 -9.39 -8.07
N HIS A 255 32.93 -10.63 -8.23
CA HIS A 255 34.35 -10.89 -8.23
C HIS A 255 34.92 -10.09 -9.41
N THR A 256 35.41 -8.90 -9.14
CA THR A 256 36.43 -8.29 -9.98
C THR A 256 37.59 -9.29 -9.99
N PRO A 257 38.01 -9.80 -11.17
CA PRO A 257 39.27 -10.51 -11.25
C PRO A 257 40.34 -9.49 -10.84
N GLN A 258 40.99 -9.72 -9.72
CA GLN A 258 42.27 -9.08 -9.46
C GLN A 258 43.21 -9.60 -10.54
N GLU A 259 43.54 -8.70 -11.45
CA GLU A 259 44.63 -8.89 -12.38
C GLU A 259 45.90 -9.15 -11.58
N ALA A 260 46.47 -10.36 -11.76
CA ALA A 260 47.81 -10.72 -11.35
C ALA A 260 48.82 -10.27 -12.42
#